data_fd7d8b700837e83000c657ff9722fc7d
#
_entry.id   fd7d8b700837e83000c657ff9722fc7d
#
_cell.length_a   1.000
_cell.length_b   1.000
_cell.length_c   1.000
_cell.angle_alpha   90.00
_cell.angle_beta   90.00
_cell.angle_gamma   90.00
#
_symmetry.space_group_name_H-M   'P 1'
#
loop_
_entity.id
_entity.type
_entity.pdbx_description
1 polymer ?
#
loop_
_entity_poly.entity_id
_entity_poly.type
_entity_poly.pdbx_seq_one_letter_code
_entity_poly.pdbx_strand_id
1 'polypeptide(L)'
;MANEKILVVDDDTNICELLRLYLTKEGYQVTTANDGEEGLDKFNQVKPDMVLLDVMMPKMDGLEVCRRIRKLGNTPVMMLTAKGETFDKVLGLELGADDYMVKPFDTKEVVARIKAVLRRCTTTTAQT
;
A
#
# COMPACT_ATOMS: atom_id res chain seq x y z
N MET A 1 -11.56 11.84 -11.06
CA MET A 1 -10.92 10.93 -11.99
C MET A 1 -9.79 10.21 -11.32
N ALA A 2 -9.83 8.92 -11.38
CA ALA A 2 -8.76 8.12 -10.84
C ALA A 2 -7.59 8.20 -11.81
N ASN A 3 -6.48 8.69 -11.36
CA ASN A 3 -5.25 8.75 -12.12
C ASN A 3 -4.08 8.74 -11.17
N GLU A 4 -4.40 8.44 -9.92
CA GLU A 4 -3.39 8.37 -8.89
C GLU A 4 -2.47 7.19 -9.13
N LYS A 5 -1.25 7.33 -8.65
CA LYS A 5 -0.23 6.29 -8.78
C LYS A 5 -0.25 5.43 -7.52
N ILE A 6 -0.41 4.13 -7.72
CA ILE A 6 -0.43 3.16 -6.63
C ILE A 6 0.80 2.26 -6.78
N LEU A 7 1.55 2.11 -5.72
CA LEU A 7 2.67 1.16 -5.67
C LEU A 7 2.24 -0.04 -4.84
N VAL A 8 2.34 -1.23 -5.41
CA VAL A 8 2.01 -2.49 -4.72
C VAL A 8 3.30 -3.23 -4.46
N VAL A 9 3.60 -3.50 -3.19
CA VAL A 9 4.80 -4.21 -2.78
C VAL A 9 4.40 -5.50 -2.08
N ASP A 10 4.63 -6.63 -2.73
CA ASP A 10 4.26 -7.94 -2.20
C ASP A 10 5.16 -8.98 -2.89
N ASP A 11 5.70 -9.91 -2.11
CA ASP A 11 6.55 -10.94 -2.70
C ASP A 11 5.76 -12.03 -3.43
N ASP A 12 4.44 -12.03 -3.30
CA ASP A 12 3.56 -12.93 -4.06
C ASP A 12 3.21 -12.26 -5.38
N THR A 13 3.80 -12.75 -6.47
CA THR A 13 3.59 -12.16 -7.79
C THR A 13 2.14 -12.27 -8.24
N ASN A 14 1.42 -13.29 -7.78
CA ASN A 14 0.00 -13.46 -8.12
C ASN A 14 -0.85 -12.34 -7.51
N ILE A 15 -0.53 -11.96 -6.28
CA ILE A 15 -1.24 -10.86 -5.63
C ILE A 15 -0.93 -9.54 -6.32
N CYS A 16 0.33 -9.32 -6.67
CA CYS A 16 0.72 -8.12 -7.41
C CYS A 16 -0.05 -8.01 -8.73
N GLU A 17 -0.12 -9.12 -9.46
CA GLU A 17 -0.80 -9.11 -10.76
C GLU A 17 -2.29 -8.91 -10.60
N LEU A 18 -2.90 -9.56 -9.61
CA LEU A 18 -4.32 -9.42 -9.34
C LEU A 18 -4.66 -7.96 -9.04
N LEU A 19 -3.91 -7.35 -8.14
CA LEU A 19 -4.15 -5.96 -7.75
C LEU A 19 -3.87 -5.01 -8.92
N ARG A 20 -2.82 -5.29 -9.70
CA ARG A 20 -2.52 -4.47 -10.86
C ARG A 20 -3.69 -4.45 -11.84
N LEU A 21 -4.25 -5.62 -12.11
CA LEU A 21 -5.38 -5.73 -13.05
C LEU A 21 -6.60 -4.96 -12.55
N TYR A 22 -6.98 -5.20 -11.29
CA TYR A 22 -8.17 -4.57 -10.75
C TYR A 22 -8.02 -3.06 -10.58
N LEU A 23 -6.87 -2.61 -10.10
CA LEU A 23 -6.67 -1.19 -9.88
C LEU A 23 -6.51 -0.42 -11.19
N THR A 24 -5.87 -1.04 -12.17
CA THR A 24 -5.78 -0.41 -13.49
C THR A 24 -7.16 -0.24 -14.10
N LYS A 25 -8.03 -1.21 -13.89
CA LYS A 25 -9.40 -1.13 -14.35
C LYS A 25 -10.16 0.04 -13.73
N GLU A 26 -9.80 0.39 -12.51
CA GLU A 26 -10.40 1.51 -11.80
C GLU A 26 -9.78 2.86 -12.19
N GLY A 27 -8.82 2.85 -13.07
CA GLY A 27 -8.21 4.08 -13.57
C GLY A 27 -6.90 4.47 -12.91
N TYR A 28 -6.40 3.66 -11.98
CA TYR A 28 -5.14 3.97 -11.30
C TYR A 28 -3.95 3.57 -12.15
N GLN A 29 -2.83 4.27 -11.95
CA GLN A 29 -1.55 3.87 -12.54
C GLN A 29 -0.84 3.01 -11.51
N VAL A 30 -0.59 1.75 -11.85
CA VAL A 30 -0.09 0.77 -10.88
C VAL A 30 1.33 0.35 -11.21
N THR A 31 2.19 0.41 -10.21
CA THR A 31 3.56 -0.10 -10.27
C THR A 31 3.67 -1.20 -9.22
N THR A 32 4.34 -2.28 -9.53
CA THR A 32 4.50 -3.39 -8.59
C THR A 32 5.96 -3.61 -8.25
N ALA A 33 6.21 -4.14 -7.07
CA ALA A 33 7.53 -4.54 -6.60
C ALA A 33 7.38 -5.81 -5.80
N ASN A 34 8.38 -6.68 -5.86
CA ASN A 34 8.29 -8.01 -5.26
C ASN A 34 9.10 -8.18 -3.98
N ASP A 35 9.77 -7.14 -3.53
CA ASP A 35 10.44 -7.15 -2.22
C ASP A 35 10.57 -5.73 -1.72
N GLY A 36 11.03 -5.59 -0.47
CA GLY A 36 11.09 -4.29 0.16
C GLY A 36 12.09 -3.35 -0.48
N GLU A 37 13.22 -3.87 -0.90
CA GLU A 37 14.26 -3.05 -1.53
C GLU A 37 13.77 -2.50 -2.85
N GLU A 38 13.21 -3.38 -3.69
CA GLU A 38 12.63 -2.94 -4.96
C GLU A 38 11.50 -1.96 -4.71
N GLY A 39 10.71 -2.19 -3.67
CA GLY A 39 9.62 -1.30 -3.30
C GLY A 39 10.10 0.11 -3.01
N LEU A 40 11.17 0.23 -2.24
CA LEU A 40 11.72 1.54 -1.91
C LEU A 40 12.33 2.22 -3.13
N ASP A 41 13.01 1.46 -4.00
CA ASP A 41 13.55 2.00 -5.24
C ASP A 41 12.43 2.57 -6.10
N LYS A 42 11.36 1.82 -6.27
CA LYS A 42 10.23 2.27 -7.09
C LYS A 42 9.46 3.40 -6.43
N PHE A 43 9.41 3.42 -5.10
CA PHE A 43 8.81 4.53 -4.38
C PHE A 43 9.50 5.84 -4.75
N ASN A 44 10.82 5.83 -4.76
CA ASN A 44 11.59 7.03 -5.10
C ASN A 44 11.46 7.41 -6.57
N GLN A 45 11.34 6.42 -7.46
CA GLN A 45 11.22 6.67 -8.90
C GLN A 45 9.84 7.18 -9.28
N VAL A 46 8.81 6.55 -8.75
CA VAL A 46 7.43 6.80 -9.18
C VAL A 46 6.76 7.90 -8.36
N LYS A 47 7.13 8.03 -7.11
CA LYS A 47 6.50 8.93 -6.14
C LYS A 47 4.99 8.69 -6.10
N PRO A 48 4.58 7.52 -5.62
CA PRO A 48 3.17 7.13 -5.67
C PRO A 48 2.32 7.97 -4.74
N ASP A 49 1.03 7.99 -5.03
CA ASP A 49 0.04 8.65 -4.16
C ASP A 49 -0.39 7.74 -3.02
N MET A 50 -0.15 6.44 -3.14
CA MET A 50 -0.48 5.46 -2.12
C MET A 50 0.33 4.19 -2.32
N VAL A 51 0.63 3.51 -1.23
CA VAL A 51 1.38 2.25 -1.25
C VAL A 51 0.56 1.15 -0.60
N LEU A 52 0.44 0.01 -1.27
CA LEU A 52 -0.10 -1.22 -0.68
C LEU A 52 1.10 -2.09 -0.37
N LEU A 53 1.23 -2.53 0.87
CA LEU A 53 2.49 -3.08 1.36
C LEU A 53 2.26 -4.36 2.17
N ASP A 54 2.79 -5.46 1.66
CA ASP A 54 2.72 -6.74 2.37
C ASP A 54 3.64 -6.68 3.59
N VAL A 55 3.14 -7.16 4.73
CA VAL A 55 3.91 -7.17 5.97
C VAL A 55 4.99 -8.25 5.93
N MET A 56 4.61 -9.45 5.52
CA MET A 56 5.51 -10.60 5.59
C MET A 56 6.25 -10.80 4.29
N MET A 57 7.48 -10.27 4.22
CA MET A 57 8.36 -10.46 3.08
C MET A 57 9.75 -10.85 3.57
N PRO A 58 10.48 -11.64 2.78
CA PRO A 58 11.85 -12.00 3.16
C PRO A 58 12.78 -10.78 3.11
N LYS A 59 13.86 -10.84 3.87
CA LYS A 59 14.90 -9.80 3.95
C LYS A 59 14.40 -8.54 4.63
N MET A 60 13.67 -7.68 3.93
CA MET A 60 13.12 -6.46 4.49
C MET A 60 11.60 -6.58 4.50
N ASP A 61 11.00 -6.69 5.69
CA ASP A 61 9.57 -6.84 5.80
C ASP A 61 8.84 -5.51 5.59
N GLY A 62 7.51 -5.59 5.52
CA GLY A 62 6.70 -4.41 5.26
C GLY A 62 6.77 -3.36 6.35
N LEU A 63 7.01 -3.79 7.60
CA LEU A 63 7.10 -2.84 8.70
C LEU A 63 8.32 -1.94 8.52
N GLU A 64 9.42 -2.52 8.10
CA GLU A 64 10.63 -1.74 7.85
C GLU A 64 10.45 -0.81 6.65
N VAL A 65 9.81 -1.29 5.59
CA VAL A 65 9.53 -0.46 4.42
C VAL A 65 8.65 0.72 4.82
N CYS A 66 7.61 0.47 5.62
CA CYS A 66 6.72 1.52 6.08
C CYS A 66 7.48 2.57 6.90
N ARG A 67 8.35 2.12 7.79
CA ARG A 67 9.15 3.02 8.60
C ARG A 67 10.01 3.92 7.73
N ARG A 68 10.61 3.37 6.69
CA ARG A 68 11.46 4.15 5.78
C ARG A 68 10.64 5.13 4.95
N ILE A 69 9.46 4.70 4.51
CA ILE A 69 8.57 5.60 3.77
C ILE A 69 8.16 6.79 4.65
N ARG A 70 7.87 6.54 5.94
CA ARG A 70 7.49 7.62 6.86
C ARG A 70 8.61 8.64 7.04
N LYS A 71 9.86 8.23 6.91
CA LYS A 71 10.98 9.17 6.97
C LYS A 71 11.07 10.04 5.72
N LEU A 72 10.50 9.57 4.62
CA LEU A 72 10.53 10.28 3.34
C LEU A 72 9.33 11.21 3.15
N GLY A 73 8.26 11.01 3.92
CA GLY A 73 7.08 11.85 3.79
C GLY A 73 5.83 11.18 4.35
N ASN A 74 4.69 11.69 3.92
CA ASN A 74 3.39 11.29 4.45
C ASN A 74 2.55 10.49 3.46
N THR A 75 3.19 9.82 2.50
CA THR A 75 2.45 9.02 1.53
C THR A 75 1.60 7.97 2.23
N PRO A 76 0.31 7.89 1.93
CA PRO A 76 -0.56 6.89 2.57
C PRO A 76 -0.08 5.47 2.31
N VAL A 77 -0.11 4.64 3.36
CA VAL A 77 0.31 3.25 3.29
C VAL A 77 -0.80 2.36 3.82
N MET A 78 -1.20 1.36 3.06
CA MET A 78 -2.12 0.33 3.52
C MET A 78 -1.36 -0.98 3.61
N MET A 79 -1.38 -1.60 4.79
CA MET A 79 -0.69 -2.86 5.03
C MET A 79 -1.56 -4.04 4.60
N LEU A 80 -0.93 -5.03 3.98
CA LEU A 80 -1.58 -6.30 3.64
C LEU A 80 -1.05 -7.35 4.61
N THR A 81 -1.92 -7.92 5.43
CA THR A 81 -1.53 -8.85 6.48
C THR A 81 -2.17 -10.21 6.30
N ALA A 82 -1.54 -11.26 6.81
CA ALA A 82 -2.13 -12.57 6.82
C ALA A 82 -3.14 -12.68 7.97
N LYS A 83 -4.12 -13.56 7.79
CA LYS A 83 -5.11 -13.81 8.83
C LYS A 83 -4.42 -14.25 10.12
N GLY A 84 -4.78 -13.64 11.23
CA GLY A 84 -4.18 -13.99 12.53
C GLY A 84 -3.00 -13.15 12.94
N GLU A 85 -2.55 -12.25 12.08
CA GLU A 85 -1.36 -11.41 12.32
C GLU A 85 -1.74 -10.12 13.03
N THR A 86 -2.43 -10.24 14.18
CA THR A 86 -2.92 -9.06 14.92
C THR A 86 -1.78 -8.17 15.40
N PHE A 87 -0.69 -8.80 15.84
CA PHE A 87 0.47 -8.05 16.32
C PHE A 87 1.01 -7.13 15.21
N ASP A 88 1.10 -7.68 14.00
CA ASP A 88 1.62 -6.90 12.86
C ASP A 88 0.71 -5.74 12.50
N LYS A 89 -0.61 -5.92 12.66
CA LYS A 89 -1.55 -4.83 12.39
C LYS A 89 -1.32 -3.66 13.34
N VAL A 90 -1.21 -3.96 14.63
CA VAL A 90 -1.01 -2.93 15.65
C VAL A 90 0.30 -2.20 15.39
N LEU A 91 1.35 -2.95 15.17
CA LEU A 91 2.67 -2.38 14.94
C LEU A 91 2.69 -1.53 13.68
N GLY A 92 2.02 -2.00 12.61
CA GLY A 92 1.93 -1.24 11.37
C GLY A 92 1.27 0.10 11.56
N LEU A 93 0.17 0.14 12.31
CA LEU A 93 -0.53 1.39 12.58
C LEU A 93 0.32 2.32 13.43
N GLU A 94 1.06 1.79 14.39
CA GLU A 94 1.97 2.59 15.22
C GLU A 94 3.10 3.18 14.38
N LEU A 95 3.51 2.49 13.32
CA LEU A 95 4.56 2.98 12.42
C LEU A 95 4.03 3.96 11.38
N GLY A 96 2.73 4.24 11.41
CA GLY A 96 2.16 5.25 10.54
C GLY A 96 1.42 4.73 9.33
N ALA A 97 1.03 3.45 9.32
CA ALA A 97 0.17 2.95 8.27
C ALA A 97 -1.22 3.55 8.42
N ASP A 98 -1.86 3.85 7.30
CA ASP A 98 -3.18 4.50 7.30
C ASP A 98 -4.32 3.52 7.39
N ASP A 99 -4.10 2.28 7.00
CA ASP A 99 -5.12 1.25 7.03
C ASP A 99 -4.45 -0.10 6.86
N TYR A 100 -5.21 -1.15 7.01
CA TYR A 100 -4.71 -2.50 6.77
C TYR A 100 -5.81 -3.36 6.18
N MET A 101 -5.41 -4.45 5.52
CA MET A 101 -6.33 -5.39 4.91
C MET A 101 -5.82 -6.79 5.18
N VAL A 102 -6.73 -7.71 5.53
CA VAL A 102 -6.36 -9.08 5.85
C VAL A 102 -6.49 -9.96 4.61
N LYS A 103 -5.48 -10.77 4.34
CA LYS A 103 -5.54 -11.77 3.27
C LYS A 103 -6.24 -13.03 3.77
N PRO A 104 -7.04 -13.71 2.96
CA PRO A 104 -7.41 -13.32 1.59
C PRO A 104 -8.43 -12.18 1.61
N PHE A 105 -8.31 -11.28 0.66
CA PHE A 105 -9.20 -10.12 0.60
C PHE A 105 -10.06 -10.15 -0.67
N ASP A 106 -11.15 -9.41 -0.61
CA ASP A 106 -12.01 -9.19 -1.77
C ASP A 106 -11.47 -7.96 -2.49
N THR A 107 -11.26 -8.06 -3.81
CA THR A 107 -10.72 -6.94 -4.57
C THR A 107 -11.62 -5.71 -4.51
N LYS A 108 -12.92 -5.90 -4.38
CA LYS A 108 -13.84 -4.77 -4.23
C LYS A 108 -13.60 -4.03 -2.92
N GLU A 109 -13.28 -4.78 -1.85
CA GLU A 109 -12.97 -4.18 -0.57
C GLU A 109 -11.66 -3.38 -0.64
N VAL A 110 -10.66 -3.93 -1.33
CA VAL A 110 -9.39 -3.22 -1.51
C VAL A 110 -9.62 -1.89 -2.20
N VAL A 111 -10.36 -1.91 -3.30
CA VAL A 111 -10.67 -0.69 -4.06
C VAL A 111 -11.39 0.32 -3.20
N ALA A 112 -12.38 -0.14 -2.43
CA ALA A 112 -13.17 0.76 -1.57
C ALA A 112 -12.29 1.42 -0.51
N ARG A 113 -11.38 0.64 0.10
CA ARG A 113 -10.48 1.19 1.12
C ARG A 113 -9.48 2.16 0.53
N ILE A 114 -8.95 1.85 -0.66
CA ILE A 114 -8.03 2.76 -1.35
C ILE A 114 -8.73 4.10 -1.60
N LYS A 115 -9.94 4.05 -2.13
CA LYS A 115 -10.70 5.27 -2.39
C LYS A 115 -10.96 6.07 -1.12
N ALA A 116 -11.27 5.38 -0.02
CA ALA A 116 -11.51 6.04 1.25
C ALA A 116 -10.26 6.72 1.78
N VAL A 117 -9.12 6.05 1.70
CA VAL A 117 -7.85 6.62 2.18
C VAL A 117 -7.46 7.82 1.33
N LEU A 118 -7.53 7.69 0.01
CA LEU A 118 -7.18 8.79 -0.88
C LEU A 118 -8.12 9.98 -0.70
N ARG A 119 -9.40 9.72 -0.49
CA ARG A 119 -10.37 10.79 -0.27
C ARG A 119 -10.10 11.56 1.01
N ARG A 120 -9.74 10.86 2.08
CA ARG A 120 -9.40 11.50 3.35
C ARG A 120 -8.21 12.43 3.19
N CYS A 121 -7.18 11.96 2.51
CA CYS A 121 -5.98 12.77 2.31
C CYS A 121 -6.29 13.98 1.43
N THR A 122 -7.05 13.80 0.36
CA THR A 122 -7.42 14.88 -0.53
C THR A 122 -8.30 15.91 0.19
N THR A 123 -9.27 15.43 0.96
CA THR A 123 -10.17 16.29 1.70
C THR A 123 -9.41 17.15 2.70
N THR A 124 -8.47 16.53 3.41
CA THR A 124 -7.64 17.25 4.37
C THR A 124 -6.85 18.35 3.66
N THR A 125 -6.27 18.03 2.51
CA THR A 125 -5.51 19.00 1.73
C THR A 125 -6.41 20.11 1.23
N ALA A 126 -7.60 19.76 0.76
CA ALA A 126 -8.52 20.73 0.18
C ALA A 126 -9.04 21.74 1.20
N GLN A 127 -9.03 21.37 2.46
CA GLN A 127 -9.53 22.24 3.54
C GLN A 127 -8.49 23.22 4.04
N THR A 128 -7.28 23.05 3.63
CA THR A 128 -6.23 24.01 4.00
C THR A 128 -6.08 25.07 2.94
#